data_6d925724bca10f9bf0e4fdfb3724ab6c
#
_entry.id   6d925724bca10f9bf0e4fdfb3724ab6c
#
_cell.length_a   1.000
_cell.length_b   1.000
_cell.length_c   1.000
_cell.angle_alpha   90.00
_cell.angle_beta   90.00
_cell.angle_gamma   90.00
#
_symmetry.space_group_name_H-M   'P 1'
#
loop_
_entity.id
_entity.type
_entity.pdbx_description
1 polymer ?
#
loop_
_entity_poly.entity_id
_entity_poly.type
_entity_poly.pdbx_seq_one_letter_code
_entity_poly.pdbx_strand_id
1 'polypeptide(L)'
;TQNVLDHSVEVGFLCSMLASELGLDPNIAKRAGLLHDIGKAIEGEYEGSHAIMGGDFVKRHGETPIVINAVAAHHEEIKPETVYAGLVILAD
;
A
#
# COMPACT_ATOMS: atom_id res chain seq x y z
N THR A 1 8.11 5.92 -19.16
CA THR A 1 7.53 4.84 -18.34
C THR A 1 8.01 4.96 -16.90
N GLN A 2 7.07 5.00 -15.99
CA GLN A 2 7.38 5.13 -14.58
C GLN A 2 7.70 3.76 -13.99
N ASN A 3 8.81 3.65 -13.24
CA ASN A 3 9.12 2.37 -12.60
C ASN A 3 8.37 2.23 -11.27
N VAL A 4 8.43 1.02 -10.69
CA VAL A 4 7.68 0.72 -9.47
C VAL A 4 8.12 1.63 -8.32
N LEU A 5 9.41 1.88 -8.18
CA LEU A 5 9.91 2.72 -7.10
C LEU A 5 9.40 4.16 -7.22
N ASP A 6 9.49 4.75 -8.40
CA ASP A 6 9.03 6.12 -8.63
C ASP A 6 7.53 6.23 -8.36
N HIS A 7 6.76 5.26 -8.85
CA HIS A 7 5.33 5.22 -8.62
C HIS A 7 5.02 5.10 -7.13
N SER A 8 5.74 4.23 -6.42
CA SER A 8 5.51 4.03 -5.00
C SER A 8 5.81 5.29 -4.19
N VAL A 9 6.88 6.00 -4.53
CA VAL A 9 7.22 7.26 -3.86
C VAL A 9 6.11 8.29 -4.09
N GLU A 10 5.63 8.38 -5.31
CA GLU A 10 4.56 9.32 -5.66
C GLU A 10 3.26 9.00 -4.91
N VAL A 11 2.87 7.73 -4.89
CA VAL A 11 1.66 7.31 -4.17
C VAL A 11 1.82 7.56 -2.67
N GLY A 12 3.00 7.28 -2.11
CA GLY A 12 3.27 7.54 -0.70
C GLY A 12 3.11 9.02 -0.37
N PHE A 13 3.64 9.90 -1.21
CA PHE A 13 3.54 11.33 -1.02
C PHE A 13 2.08 11.80 -1.10
N LEU A 14 1.34 11.33 -2.10
CA LEU A 14 -0.07 11.68 -2.25
C LEU A 14 -0.89 11.21 -1.05
N CYS A 15 -0.63 10.00 -0.57
CA CYS A 15 -1.32 9.47 0.60
C CYS A 15 -1.05 10.33 1.83
N SER A 16 0.20 10.76 2.01
CA SER A 16 0.55 11.60 3.17
C SER A 16 -0.15 12.95 3.12
N MET A 17 -0.25 13.53 1.93
CA MET A 17 -0.95 14.80 1.76
C MET A 17 -2.43 14.68 2.04
N LEU A 18 -3.06 13.65 1.51
CA LEU A 18 -4.48 13.41 1.73
C LEU A 18 -4.77 13.15 3.21
N ALA A 19 -3.91 12.37 3.85
CA ALA A 19 -4.07 12.09 5.28
C ALA A 19 -3.98 13.36 6.11
N SER A 20 -3.02 14.23 5.79
CA SER A 20 -2.86 15.50 6.50
C SER A 20 -4.12 16.35 6.37
N GLU A 21 -4.69 16.42 5.18
CA GLU A 21 -5.90 17.19 4.94
C GLU A 21 -7.09 16.63 5.74
N LEU A 22 -7.12 15.32 5.94
CA LEU A 22 -8.22 14.66 6.64
C LEU A 22 -8.00 14.54 8.14
N GLY A 23 -6.88 15.04 8.65
CA GLY A 23 -6.57 14.92 10.08
C GLY A 23 -6.13 13.53 10.49
N LEU A 24 -5.67 12.73 9.54
CA LEU A 24 -5.15 11.39 9.79
C LEU A 24 -3.64 11.44 9.91
N ASP A 25 -3.04 10.30 10.28
CA ASP A 25 -1.59 10.22 10.43
C ASP A 25 -0.91 10.14 9.07
N PRO A 26 -0.19 11.19 8.64
CA PRO A 26 0.46 11.18 7.33
C PRO A 26 1.59 10.16 7.22
N ASN A 27 2.21 9.79 8.34
CA ASN A 27 3.30 8.82 8.30
C ASN A 27 2.78 7.41 8.04
N ILE A 28 1.66 7.05 8.63
CA ILE A 28 1.02 5.76 8.36
C ILE A 28 0.59 5.70 6.89
N ALA A 29 -0.04 6.77 6.42
CA ALA A 29 -0.51 6.85 5.05
C ALA A 29 0.64 6.77 4.05
N LYS A 30 1.73 7.48 4.32
CA LYS A 30 2.91 7.47 3.46
C LYS A 30 3.51 6.08 3.38
N ARG A 31 3.63 5.41 4.54
CA ARG A 31 4.20 4.08 4.59
C ARG A 31 3.35 3.09 3.81
N ALA A 32 2.03 3.17 3.97
CA ALA A 32 1.12 2.31 3.22
C ALA A 32 1.25 2.56 1.71
N GLY A 33 1.31 3.81 1.30
CA GLY A 33 1.45 4.15 -0.11
C GLY A 33 2.78 3.70 -0.69
N LEU A 34 3.86 3.87 0.07
CA LEU A 34 5.20 3.44 -0.38
C LEU A 34 5.25 1.93 -0.59
N LEU A 35 4.55 1.16 0.24
CA LEU A 35 4.64 -0.29 0.22
C LEU A 35 3.56 -0.96 -0.61
N HIS A 36 2.58 -0.21 -1.13
CA HIS A 36 1.41 -0.83 -1.76
C HIS A 36 1.76 -1.78 -2.91
N ASP A 37 2.78 -1.47 -3.67
CA ASP A 37 3.18 -2.27 -4.82
C ASP A 37 4.41 -3.15 -4.56
N ILE A 38 4.74 -3.38 -3.26
CA ILE A 38 5.91 -4.19 -2.93
C ILE A 38 5.85 -5.59 -3.56
N GLY A 39 4.63 -6.10 -3.74
CA GLY A 39 4.44 -7.42 -4.36
C GLY A 39 5.01 -7.51 -5.77
N LYS A 40 5.08 -6.40 -6.48
CA LYS A 40 5.65 -6.37 -7.84
C LYS A 40 7.17 -6.47 -7.81
N ALA A 41 7.79 -6.13 -6.69
CA ALA A 41 9.24 -6.21 -6.54
C ALA A 41 9.68 -7.58 -6.02
N ILE A 42 8.75 -8.41 -5.56
CA ILE A 42 9.07 -9.74 -5.07
C ILE A 42 9.16 -10.66 -6.27
N GLU A 43 10.34 -11.23 -6.46
CA GLU A 43 10.56 -12.18 -7.53
C GLU A 43 9.84 -13.47 -7.22
N GLY A 44 9.34 -14.11 -8.26
CA GLY A 44 8.74 -15.41 -8.06
C GLY A 44 7.69 -15.69 -9.09
N GLU A 45 7.34 -16.95 -9.17
CA GLU A 45 6.35 -17.44 -10.11
C GLU A 45 5.04 -17.62 -9.38
N TYR A 46 4.62 -16.57 -8.73
CA TYR A 46 3.39 -16.64 -8.00
C TYR A 46 2.23 -16.43 -8.94
N GLU A 47 1.27 -17.30 -8.77
CA GLU A 47 0.00 -17.10 -9.41
C GLU A 47 -0.85 -16.35 -8.41
N GLY A 48 -1.37 -15.26 -8.81
CA GLY A 48 -2.25 -14.55 -7.96
C GLY A 48 -1.86 -13.09 -7.84
N SER A 49 -2.54 -12.43 -6.94
CA SER A 49 -2.47 -10.99 -6.82
C SER A 49 -1.18 -10.53 -6.18
N HIS A 50 -0.54 -9.55 -6.81
CA HIS A 50 0.61 -8.87 -6.22
C HIS A 50 0.22 -8.15 -4.94
N ALA A 51 -1.03 -7.69 -4.84
CA ALA A 51 -1.51 -7.01 -3.65
C ALA A 51 -1.54 -7.96 -2.45
N ILE A 52 -2.09 -9.16 -2.64
CA ILE A 52 -2.16 -10.13 -1.56
C ILE A 52 -0.77 -10.60 -1.18
N MET A 53 0.08 -10.86 -2.17
CA MET A 53 1.46 -11.25 -1.93
C MET A 53 2.23 -10.17 -1.18
N GLY A 54 2.03 -8.92 -1.57
CA GLY A 54 2.67 -7.79 -0.92
C GLY A 54 2.23 -7.66 0.53
N GLY A 55 0.94 -7.82 0.79
CA GLY A 55 0.41 -7.80 2.14
C GLY A 55 1.04 -8.88 3.01
N ASP A 56 1.17 -10.08 2.47
CA ASP A 56 1.78 -11.20 3.19
C ASP A 56 3.26 -10.93 3.45
N PHE A 57 3.95 -10.38 2.47
CA PHE A 57 5.36 -10.04 2.60
C PHE A 57 5.60 -9.03 3.72
N VAL A 58 4.86 -7.92 3.73
CA VAL A 58 5.05 -6.89 4.76
C VAL A 58 4.63 -7.41 6.14
N LYS A 59 3.64 -8.28 6.20
CA LYS A 59 3.24 -8.92 7.45
C LYS A 59 4.39 -9.72 8.03
N ARG A 60 5.07 -10.50 7.20
CA ARG A 60 6.21 -11.31 7.65
C ARG A 60 7.39 -10.46 8.08
N HIS A 61 7.46 -9.23 7.62
CA HIS A 61 8.52 -8.30 8.00
C HIS A 61 8.11 -7.34 9.10
N GLY A 62 7.03 -7.63 9.80
CA GLY A 62 6.67 -6.92 11.02
C GLY A 62 5.85 -5.67 10.86
N GLU A 63 5.20 -5.49 9.72
CA GLU A 63 4.34 -4.33 9.53
C GLU A 63 3.09 -4.37 10.41
N THR A 64 2.50 -3.20 10.63
CA THR A 64 1.28 -3.08 11.44
C THR A 64 0.07 -3.55 10.64
N PRO A 65 -0.99 -3.99 11.33
CA PRO A 65 -2.21 -4.43 10.64
C PRO A 65 -2.80 -3.39 9.68
N ILE A 66 -2.69 -2.11 10.02
CA ILE A 66 -3.21 -1.04 9.15
C ILE A 66 -2.47 -1.02 7.82
N VAL A 67 -1.15 -1.11 7.86
CA VAL A 67 -0.34 -1.10 6.63
C VAL A 67 -0.55 -2.40 5.87
N ILE A 68 -0.60 -3.54 6.55
CA ILE A 68 -0.84 -4.83 5.92
C ILE A 68 -2.16 -4.81 5.13
N ASN A 69 -3.23 -4.33 5.76
CA ASN A 69 -4.53 -4.26 5.08
C ASN A 69 -4.47 -3.30 3.88
N ALA A 70 -3.84 -2.14 4.04
CA ALA A 70 -3.75 -1.18 2.96
C ALA A 70 -3.02 -1.75 1.74
N VAL A 71 -1.96 -2.51 1.97
CA VAL A 71 -1.22 -3.15 0.88
C VAL A 71 -2.05 -4.27 0.25
N ALA A 72 -2.59 -5.16 1.07
CA ALA A 72 -3.35 -6.31 0.58
C ALA A 72 -4.64 -5.91 -0.16
N ALA A 73 -5.24 -4.81 0.25
CA ALA A 73 -6.56 -4.40 -0.24
C ALA A 73 -6.52 -3.43 -1.41
N HIS A 74 -5.34 -2.99 -1.88
CA HIS A 74 -5.32 -1.89 -2.85
C HIS A 74 -5.91 -2.24 -4.21
N HIS A 75 -6.09 -3.52 -4.52
CA HIS A 75 -6.84 -3.96 -5.70
C HIS A 75 -8.22 -4.51 -5.34
N GLU A 76 -8.62 -4.33 -4.10
CA GLU A 76 -9.95 -4.67 -3.60
C GLU A 76 -10.32 -6.16 -3.65
N GLU A 77 -9.34 -7.03 -3.80
CA GLU A 77 -9.56 -8.47 -3.64
C GLU A 77 -9.73 -8.84 -2.18
N ILE A 78 -9.13 -8.03 -1.31
CA ILE A 78 -9.31 -8.11 0.14
C ILE A 78 -10.04 -6.82 0.51
N LYS A 79 -10.96 -6.91 1.45
CA LYS A 79 -11.74 -5.75 1.86
C LYS A 79 -10.87 -4.69 2.52
N PRO A 80 -10.91 -3.43 2.06
CA PRO A 80 -10.24 -2.34 2.77
C PRO A 80 -10.95 -2.11 4.11
N GLU A 81 -10.20 -2.18 5.20
CA GLU A 81 -10.75 -2.11 6.55
C GLU A 81 -10.51 -0.79 7.25
N THR A 82 -9.72 0.08 6.65
CA THR A 82 -9.43 1.38 7.24
C THR A 82 -9.47 2.45 6.18
N VAL A 83 -9.53 3.68 6.65
CA VAL A 83 -9.46 4.84 5.77
C VAL A 83 -8.10 4.90 5.05
N TYR A 84 -7.04 4.39 5.67
CA TYR A 84 -5.71 4.37 5.03
C TYR A 84 -5.70 3.49 3.79
N ALA A 85 -6.36 2.34 3.85
CA ALA A 85 -6.51 1.49 2.68
C ALA A 85 -7.28 2.24 1.58
N GLY A 86 -8.32 2.98 1.95
CA GLY A 86 -9.07 3.80 1.00
C GLY A 86 -8.22 4.87 0.36
N LEU A 87 -7.33 5.49 1.12
CA LEU A 87 -6.42 6.51 0.58
C LEU A 87 -5.47 5.92 -0.47
N VAL A 88 -4.95 4.72 -0.22
CA VAL A 88 -4.06 4.07 -1.18
C VAL A 88 -4.81 3.78 -2.47
N ILE A 89 -6.03 3.26 -2.36
CA ILE A 89 -6.85 2.98 -3.54
C ILE A 89 -7.10 4.26 -4.33
N LEU A 90 -7.41 5.35 -3.63
CA LEU A 90 -7.68 6.63 -4.29
C LEU A 90 -6.43 7.20 -4.95
N ALA A 91 -5.29 7.14 -4.27
CA ALA A 91 -4.04 7.73 -4.76
C ALA A 91 -3.40 6.91 -5.88
N ASP A 92 -3.62 5.61 -5.86
CA ASP A 92 -3.09 4.72 -6.89
C ASP A 92 -3.93 4.86 -8.16
#